data_40a9f78c8b4e8319bbe30eefa27b5a76
#
_entry.id   40a9f78c8b4e8319bbe30eefa27b5a76
#
_cell.length_a   1.000
_cell.length_b   1.000
_cell.length_c   1.000
_cell.angle_alpha   90.00
_cell.angle_beta   90.00
_cell.angle_gamma   90.00
#
_symmetry.space_group_name_H-M   'P 1'
#
loop_
_entity.id
_entity.type
_entity.pdbx_description
1 polymer ?
#
loop_
_entity_poly.entity_id
_entity_poly.type
_entity_poly.pdbx_seq_one_letter_code
_entity_poly.pdbx_strand_id
1 'polypeptide(L)'
;MMMTTTIEILWQQLNDIKKQAADLNLRFSQATQKLQEDGTPFSENLVKELTIYRQDFDKICTETQQFFSSPQTVPAKIASLPDIERLLLTAEVAKIPVWHHCIDLGCGVITPGGGKTSSPQTEQKIGLPESLAGMTVLDVGAWDGFYSFAAEKRGAKRVLATDSFVWQSPDVGKGGFELARRVLKSQVEDMEIDVLDLSPEKVGVFDLVLLLGVLYHMRHPLLALDRVFSVTGKQLILETHVDMLDCQRPAAAFYSGRELNNDPTNWFGPNPLAVKGMLESAGFRDIKVVNTSQASGTCARMVFHAWR
;
A
#
# COMPACT_ATOMS: atom_id res chain seq x y z
N MET A 1 -2.25 32.07 -28.00
CA MET A 1 -3.03 30.89 -28.38
C MET A 1 -2.75 29.67 -27.51
N MET A 2 -1.50 29.30 -27.13
CA MET A 2 -1.20 28.19 -26.21
C MET A 2 -1.64 28.44 -24.75
N MET A 3 -1.58 29.67 -24.25
CA MET A 3 -1.99 30.00 -22.86
C MET A 3 -3.50 29.87 -22.62
N THR A 4 -4.32 30.20 -23.63
CA THR A 4 -5.78 30.13 -23.53
C THR A 4 -6.26 28.68 -23.36
N THR A 5 -5.67 27.75 -24.11
CA THR A 5 -6.01 26.32 -24.05
C THR A 5 -5.68 25.68 -22.70
N THR A 6 -4.58 26.09 -22.06
CA THR A 6 -4.17 25.58 -20.72
C THR A 6 -5.13 26.07 -19.63
N ILE A 7 -5.57 27.33 -19.72
CA ILE A 7 -6.55 27.90 -18.76
C ILE A 7 -7.91 27.22 -18.90
N GLU A 8 -8.37 26.95 -20.12
CA GLU A 8 -9.62 26.25 -20.38
C GLU A 8 -9.60 24.81 -19.86
N ILE A 9 -8.49 24.09 -20.04
CA ILE A 9 -8.31 22.73 -19.49
C ILE A 9 -8.33 22.73 -17.96
N LEU A 10 -7.62 23.67 -17.35
CA LEU A 10 -7.64 23.86 -15.89
C LEU A 10 -9.05 24.17 -15.35
N TRP A 11 -9.79 25.01 -16.10
CA TRP A 11 -11.18 25.35 -15.76
C TRP A 11 -12.10 24.13 -15.82
N GLN A 12 -11.97 23.30 -16.84
CA GLN A 12 -12.73 22.07 -17.01
C GLN A 12 -12.43 21.09 -15.85
N GLN A 13 -11.15 20.86 -15.57
CA GLN A 13 -10.71 20.00 -14.47
C GLN A 13 -11.21 20.47 -13.11
N LEU A 14 -11.22 21.79 -12.86
CA LEU A 14 -11.70 22.37 -11.63
C LEU A 14 -13.23 22.20 -11.47
N ASN A 15 -14.00 22.35 -12.55
CA ASN A 15 -15.43 22.07 -12.54
C ASN A 15 -15.76 20.61 -12.29
N ASP A 16 -14.93 19.68 -12.82
CA ASP A 16 -15.10 18.26 -12.57
C ASP A 16 -14.79 17.90 -11.10
N ILE A 17 -13.76 18.49 -10.52
CA ILE A 17 -13.42 18.35 -9.08
C ILE A 17 -14.59 18.88 -8.22
N LYS A 18 -15.15 20.02 -8.57
CA LYS A 18 -16.29 20.63 -7.86
C LYS A 18 -17.53 19.72 -7.89
N LYS A 19 -17.81 19.09 -9.04
CA LYS A 19 -18.93 18.16 -9.21
C LYS A 19 -18.72 16.89 -8.38
N GLN A 20 -17.50 16.33 -8.39
CA GLN A 20 -17.14 15.14 -7.61
C GLN A 20 -17.17 15.42 -6.11
N ALA A 21 -16.73 16.60 -5.70
CA ALA A 21 -16.78 17.04 -4.32
C ALA A 21 -18.23 17.16 -3.80
N ALA A 22 -19.14 17.68 -4.63
CA ALA A 22 -20.56 17.76 -4.29
C ALA A 22 -21.21 16.36 -4.17
N ASP A 23 -20.85 15.41 -5.05
CA ASP A 23 -21.32 14.03 -4.99
C ASP A 23 -20.81 13.31 -3.74
N LEU A 24 -19.55 13.51 -3.38
CA LEU A 24 -18.94 12.94 -2.16
C LEU A 24 -19.64 13.47 -0.90
N ASN A 25 -19.95 14.77 -0.85
CA ASN A 25 -20.66 15.39 0.26
C ASN A 25 -22.10 14.85 0.40
N LEU A 26 -22.76 14.60 -0.73
CA LEU A 26 -24.10 14.00 -0.74
C LEU A 26 -24.07 12.56 -0.22
N ARG A 27 -23.14 11.72 -0.70
CA ARG A 27 -22.96 10.33 -0.25
C ARG A 27 -22.59 10.27 1.24
N PHE A 28 -21.74 11.17 1.68
CA PHE A 28 -21.36 11.28 3.08
C PHE A 28 -22.57 11.63 3.97
N SER A 29 -23.39 12.60 3.55
CA SER A 29 -24.61 12.97 4.26
C SER A 29 -25.61 11.81 4.32
N GLN A 30 -25.78 11.08 3.23
CA GLN A 30 -26.64 9.89 3.16
C GLN A 30 -26.13 8.75 4.04
N ALA A 31 -24.80 8.49 4.05
CA ALA A 31 -24.20 7.49 4.91
C ALA A 31 -24.35 7.83 6.40
N THR A 32 -24.15 9.10 6.76
CA THR A 32 -24.30 9.58 8.14
C THR A 32 -25.76 9.47 8.60
N GLN A 33 -26.70 9.80 7.74
CA GLN A 33 -28.13 9.69 8.04
C GLN A 33 -28.54 8.23 8.22
N LYS A 34 -28.13 7.33 7.33
CA LYS A 34 -28.43 5.91 7.40
C LYS A 34 -27.89 5.26 8.68
N LEU A 35 -26.70 5.67 9.11
CA LEU A 35 -26.08 5.19 10.34
C LEU A 35 -26.76 5.72 11.61
N GLN A 36 -27.34 6.92 11.56
CA GLN A 36 -28.17 7.44 12.65
C GLN A 36 -29.52 6.69 12.76
N GLU A 37 -30.09 6.27 11.63
CA GLU A 37 -31.33 5.50 11.55
C GLU A 37 -31.14 4.05 12.04
N ASP A 38 -29.96 3.44 11.79
CA ASP A 38 -29.65 2.05 12.17
C ASP A 38 -29.23 1.86 13.65
N GLY A 39 -29.17 2.96 14.43
CA GLY A 39 -28.95 2.90 15.88
C GLY A 39 -27.60 2.35 16.35
N THR A 40 -26.60 2.31 15.48
CA THR A 40 -25.25 1.79 15.79
C THR A 40 -24.48 2.85 16.61
N PRO A 41 -23.95 2.53 17.81
CA PRO A 41 -23.20 3.50 18.60
C PRO A 41 -21.86 3.82 17.95
N PHE A 42 -21.73 5.03 17.43
CA PHE A 42 -20.42 5.57 16.98
C PHE A 42 -19.59 6.03 18.17
N SER A 43 -18.28 5.83 18.07
CA SER A 43 -17.38 6.53 18.99
C SER A 43 -17.47 8.04 18.71
N GLU A 44 -17.65 8.86 19.74
CA GLU A 44 -17.72 10.34 19.62
C GLU A 44 -16.51 10.91 18.85
N ASN A 45 -15.37 10.24 18.87
CA ASN A 45 -14.17 10.62 18.13
C ASN A 45 -14.34 10.51 16.61
N LEU A 46 -14.97 9.45 16.12
CA LEU A 46 -15.21 9.29 14.68
C LEU A 46 -16.16 10.35 14.14
N VAL A 47 -17.21 10.68 14.90
CA VAL A 47 -18.14 11.74 14.54
C VAL A 47 -17.44 13.11 14.53
N LYS A 48 -16.54 13.38 15.48
CA LYS A 48 -15.75 14.62 15.51
C LYS A 48 -14.79 14.72 14.34
N GLU A 49 -14.04 13.64 14.03
CA GLU A 49 -13.13 13.63 12.87
C GLU A 49 -13.88 13.84 11.56
N LEU A 50 -14.98 13.15 11.35
CA LEU A 50 -15.82 13.32 10.16
C LEU A 50 -16.40 14.75 10.06
N THR A 51 -16.73 15.38 11.18
CA THR A 51 -17.22 16.76 11.21
C THR A 51 -16.12 17.76 10.83
N ILE A 52 -14.87 17.54 11.29
CA ILE A 52 -13.71 18.36 10.92
C ILE A 52 -13.44 18.25 9.41
N TYR A 53 -13.39 17.02 8.87
CA TYR A 53 -13.21 16.81 7.43
C TYR A 53 -14.29 17.52 6.59
N ARG A 54 -15.54 17.49 7.05
CA ARG A 54 -16.64 18.20 6.39
C ARG A 54 -16.43 19.71 6.41
N GLN A 55 -16.04 20.28 7.55
CA GLN A 55 -15.80 21.72 7.68
C GLN A 55 -14.64 22.20 6.81
N ASP A 56 -13.54 21.45 6.78
CA ASP A 56 -12.38 21.74 5.93
C ASP A 56 -12.75 21.66 4.45
N PHE A 57 -13.55 20.67 4.07
CA PHE A 57 -14.06 20.51 2.71
C PHE A 57 -14.99 21.66 2.28
N ASP A 58 -15.96 22.03 3.11
CA ASP A 58 -16.86 23.16 2.85
C ASP A 58 -16.07 24.48 2.75
N LYS A 59 -15.02 24.66 3.55
CA LYS A 59 -14.13 25.80 3.47
C LYS A 59 -13.37 25.84 2.14
N ILE A 60 -12.78 24.73 1.70
CA ILE A 60 -12.11 24.63 0.38
C ILE A 60 -13.09 24.93 -0.76
N CYS A 61 -14.32 24.40 -0.71
CA CYS A 61 -15.34 24.67 -1.72
C CYS A 61 -15.73 26.16 -1.74
N THR A 62 -15.88 26.78 -0.58
CA THR A 62 -16.26 28.20 -0.45
C THR A 62 -15.15 29.12 -0.93
N GLU A 63 -13.91 28.87 -0.55
CA GLU A 63 -12.73 29.62 -1.00
C GLU A 63 -12.53 29.49 -2.51
N THR A 64 -12.77 28.31 -3.07
CA THR A 64 -12.73 28.05 -4.51
C THR A 64 -13.83 28.79 -5.25
N GLN A 65 -15.05 28.85 -4.69
CA GLN A 65 -16.17 29.63 -5.28
C GLN A 65 -15.91 31.12 -5.26
N GLN A 66 -15.37 31.67 -4.18
CA GLN A 66 -15.01 33.09 -4.07
C GLN A 66 -13.94 33.49 -5.08
N PHE A 67 -12.97 32.60 -5.32
CA PHE A 67 -11.93 32.78 -6.32
C PHE A 67 -12.48 32.97 -7.75
N PHE A 68 -13.51 32.21 -8.13
CA PHE A 68 -14.11 32.29 -9.47
C PHE A 68 -15.17 33.37 -9.63
N SER A 69 -15.69 33.91 -8.54
CA SER A 69 -16.70 34.94 -8.59
C SER A 69 -16.13 36.37 -8.77
N SER A 70 -14.82 36.55 -8.69
CA SER A 70 -14.16 37.83 -8.78
C SER A 70 -12.98 37.83 -9.75
N PRO A 71 -13.15 38.20 -11.02
CA PRO A 71 -12.10 38.08 -12.05
C PRO A 71 -10.86 38.99 -11.85
N GLN A 72 -10.85 39.87 -10.84
CA GLN A 72 -9.86 40.94 -10.71
C GLN A 72 -8.93 40.89 -9.52
N THR A 73 -9.05 39.90 -8.64
CA THR A 73 -8.13 39.75 -7.52
C THR A 73 -7.76 38.30 -7.33
N VAL A 74 -6.71 37.85 -8.03
CA VAL A 74 -5.98 36.62 -7.65
C VAL A 74 -5.36 36.94 -6.28
N PRO A 75 -5.80 36.30 -5.16
CA PRO A 75 -5.15 36.53 -3.90
C PRO A 75 -3.71 36.07 -4.04
N ALA A 76 -2.77 36.90 -3.64
CA ALA A 76 -1.32 36.63 -3.70
C ALA A 76 -0.89 35.35 -2.93
N LYS A 77 -1.83 34.65 -2.31
CA LYS A 77 -1.63 33.41 -1.55
C LYS A 77 -1.85 32.10 -2.33
N ILE A 78 -2.46 32.14 -3.54
CA ILE A 78 -2.53 30.96 -4.44
C ILE A 78 -1.54 31.14 -5.59
N ALA A 79 -0.38 31.68 -5.31
CA ALA A 79 0.51 32.22 -6.33
C ALA A 79 1.76 31.36 -6.57
N SER A 80 1.85 30.13 -6.07
CA SER A 80 2.95 29.25 -6.48
C SER A 80 2.44 28.05 -7.23
N LEU A 81 3.05 27.74 -8.39
CA LEU A 81 2.84 26.48 -9.09
C LEU A 81 2.81 25.25 -8.13
N PRO A 82 3.68 25.17 -7.11
CA PRO A 82 3.66 24.08 -6.13
C PRO A 82 2.35 23.93 -5.36
N ASP A 83 1.61 24.99 -5.07
CA ASP A 83 0.35 24.89 -4.34
C ASP A 83 -0.78 24.30 -5.22
N ILE A 84 -0.79 24.64 -6.50
CA ILE A 84 -1.74 24.09 -7.47
C ILE A 84 -1.43 22.60 -7.71
N GLU A 85 -0.16 22.27 -7.91
CA GLU A 85 0.28 20.87 -8.09
C GLU A 85 -0.11 20.02 -6.87
N ARG A 86 0.12 20.53 -5.67
CA ARG A 86 -0.28 19.86 -4.42
C ARG A 86 -1.79 19.62 -4.35
N LEU A 87 -2.61 20.61 -4.67
CA LEU A 87 -4.07 20.50 -4.65
C LEU A 87 -4.57 19.46 -5.65
N LEU A 88 -4.05 19.49 -6.87
CA LEU A 88 -4.41 18.52 -7.91
C LEU A 88 -4.01 17.10 -7.51
N LEU A 89 -2.79 16.92 -7.02
CA LEU A 89 -2.31 15.62 -6.58
C LEU A 89 -3.10 15.09 -5.37
N THR A 90 -3.44 15.96 -4.42
CA THR A 90 -4.31 15.59 -3.29
C THR A 90 -5.67 15.09 -3.76
N ALA A 91 -6.26 15.77 -4.76
CA ALA A 91 -7.51 15.34 -5.34
C ALA A 91 -7.43 14.00 -6.09
N GLU A 92 -6.29 13.71 -6.75
CA GLU A 92 -6.07 12.40 -7.37
C GLU A 92 -5.89 11.29 -6.33
N VAL A 93 -5.14 11.54 -5.27
CA VAL A 93 -4.96 10.61 -4.14
C VAL A 93 -6.30 10.26 -3.49
N ALA A 94 -7.18 11.25 -3.34
CA ALA A 94 -8.51 11.06 -2.75
C ALA A 94 -9.46 10.20 -3.61
N LYS A 95 -9.18 10.00 -4.90
CA LYS A 95 -9.96 9.12 -5.78
C LYS A 95 -9.63 7.65 -5.62
N ILE A 96 -8.46 7.33 -5.06
CA ILE A 96 -8.06 5.96 -4.83
C ILE A 96 -8.80 5.44 -3.58
N PRO A 97 -9.58 4.36 -3.70
CA PRO A 97 -10.44 3.91 -2.62
C PRO A 97 -9.67 3.42 -1.40
N VAL A 98 -8.52 2.79 -1.61
CA VAL A 98 -7.70 2.24 -0.53
C VAL A 98 -6.22 2.46 -0.81
N TRP A 99 -5.54 3.08 0.15
CA TRP A 99 -4.09 3.11 0.24
C TRP A 99 -3.64 2.23 1.40
N HIS A 100 -2.72 1.31 1.14
CA HIS A 100 -2.16 0.47 2.19
C HIS A 100 -1.00 1.14 2.90
N HIS A 101 -0.14 1.82 2.13
CA HIS A 101 1.04 2.50 2.65
C HIS A 101 0.93 4.03 2.54
N CYS A 102 1.69 4.74 3.41
CA CYS A 102 1.91 6.17 3.28
C CYS A 102 3.11 6.41 2.35
N ILE A 103 2.89 6.78 1.12
CA ILE A 103 3.92 7.06 0.13
C ILE A 103 4.06 8.57 0.01
N ASP A 104 5.27 9.09 0.20
CA ASP A 104 5.58 10.49 -0.08
C ASP A 104 5.67 10.67 -1.60
N LEU A 105 4.67 11.32 -2.17
CA LEU A 105 4.55 11.59 -3.60
C LEU A 105 5.25 12.89 -4.02
N GLY A 106 5.88 13.60 -3.08
CA GLY A 106 6.41 14.93 -3.30
C GLY A 106 5.36 16.04 -3.15
N CYS A 107 5.77 17.29 -3.33
CA CYS A 107 4.93 18.49 -3.17
C CYS A 107 4.18 18.56 -1.81
N GLY A 108 4.65 17.86 -0.79
CA GLY A 108 4.01 17.77 0.53
C GLY A 108 2.75 16.89 0.55
N VAL A 109 2.58 16.02 -0.43
CA VAL A 109 1.46 15.05 -0.49
C VAL A 109 1.97 13.67 -0.10
N ILE A 110 1.39 13.13 0.97
CA ILE A 110 1.62 11.76 1.43
C ILE A 110 0.30 10.99 1.33
N THR A 111 0.32 9.79 0.78
CA THR A 111 -0.88 8.95 0.71
C THR A 111 -1.35 8.58 2.11
N PRO A 112 -2.67 8.44 2.37
CA PRO A 112 -3.19 8.31 3.74
C PRO A 112 -2.76 7.01 4.44
N GLY A 113 -2.55 5.91 3.70
CA GLY A 113 -2.13 4.62 4.23
C GLY A 113 -2.96 4.08 5.39
N GLY A 114 -2.76 2.85 5.78
CA GLY A 114 -3.47 2.20 6.89
C GLY A 114 -2.87 2.51 8.29
N GLY A 115 -2.41 3.71 8.56
CA GLY A 115 -2.08 4.23 9.90
C GLY A 115 -0.94 3.57 10.70
N LYS A 116 -0.45 2.39 10.31
CA LYS A 116 0.62 1.66 11.03
C LYS A 116 1.77 1.18 10.13
N THR A 117 1.68 1.34 8.84
CA THR A 117 2.50 0.57 7.89
C THR A 117 3.52 1.38 7.11
N SER A 118 3.67 2.67 7.36
CA SER A 118 4.52 3.45 6.49
C SER A 118 5.16 4.66 7.15
N SER A 119 6.34 4.42 7.58
CA SER A 119 7.34 5.44 7.82
C SER A 119 8.67 4.93 7.28
N PRO A 120 9.69 5.77 7.09
CA PRO A 120 11.06 5.31 6.82
C PRO A 120 11.53 4.21 7.79
N GLN A 121 10.96 4.17 8.99
CA GLN A 121 11.17 3.11 9.98
C GLN A 121 10.61 1.74 9.54
N THR A 122 9.63 1.70 8.62
CA THR A 122 9.07 0.43 8.12
C THR A 122 10.06 -0.29 7.21
N GLU A 123 10.79 0.44 6.40
CA GLU A 123 11.86 -0.11 5.55
C GLU A 123 13.02 -0.66 6.39
N GLN A 124 13.36 0.02 7.51
CA GLN A 124 14.34 -0.46 8.48
C GLN A 124 13.86 -1.71 9.21
N LYS A 125 12.56 -1.80 9.53
CA LYS A 125 11.98 -2.96 10.21
C LYS A 125 12.10 -4.24 9.42
N ILE A 126 12.00 -4.18 8.09
CA ILE A 126 12.21 -5.37 7.24
C ILE A 126 13.69 -5.62 6.95
N GLY A 127 14.60 -4.74 7.38
CA GLY A 127 16.03 -4.86 7.11
C GLY A 127 16.36 -4.71 5.62
N LEU A 128 15.60 -3.88 4.89
CA LEU A 128 15.90 -3.60 3.48
C LEU A 128 17.30 -2.94 3.38
N PRO A 129 18.24 -3.48 2.58
CA PRO A 129 19.57 -2.92 2.45
C PRO A 129 19.56 -1.43 2.09
N GLU A 130 20.47 -0.65 2.65
CA GLU A 130 20.59 0.78 2.35
C GLU A 130 20.91 1.06 0.87
N SER A 131 21.70 0.17 0.25
CA SER A 131 22.01 0.20 -1.18
C SER A 131 21.63 -1.11 -1.86
N LEU A 132 20.92 -1.00 -2.96
CA LEU A 132 20.56 -2.09 -3.88
C LEU A 132 21.23 -1.90 -5.25
N ALA A 133 22.31 -1.11 -5.29
CA ALA A 133 23.02 -0.79 -6.53
C ALA A 133 23.45 -2.07 -7.26
N GLY A 134 23.03 -2.17 -8.53
CA GLY A 134 23.31 -3.31 -9.40
C GLY A 134 22.44 -4.56 -9.15
N MET A 135 21.60 -4.57 -8.14
CA MET A 135 20.72 -5.69 -7.83
C MET A 135 19.41 -5.61 -8.63
N THR A 136 18.84 -6.77 -8.92
CA THR A 136 17.48 -6.93 -9.40
C THR A 136 16.57 -7.31 -8.25
N VAL A 137 15.38 -6.69 -8.17
CA VAL A 137 14.42 -6.87 -7.06
C VAL A 137 13.07 -7.29 -7.60
N LEU A 138 12.48 -8.33 -7.02
CA LEU A 138 11.09 -8.74 -7.23
C LEU A 138 10.29 -8.43 -5.96
N ASP A 139 9.21 -7.68 -6.09
CA ASP A 139 8.27 -7.37 -5.00
C ASP A 139 6.98 -8.15 -5.24
N VAL A 140 6.71 -9.14 -4.39
CA VAL A 140 5.58 -10.06 -4.53
C VAL A 140 4.46 -9.66 -3.58
N GLY A 141 3.28 -9.32 -4.13
CA GLY A 141 2.18 -8.72 -3.38
C GLY A 141 2.43 -7.22 -3.14
N ALA A 142 2.83 -6.51 -4.19
CA ALA A 142 3.32 -5.13 -4.10
C ALA A 142 2.27 -4.08 -3.71
N TRP A 143 0.97 -4.40 -3.84
CA TRP A 143 -0.16 -3.52 -3.56
C TRP A 143 0.00 -2.13 -4.22
N ASP A 144 0.26 -1.06 -3.44
CA ASP A 144 0.48 0.31 -3.92
C ASP A 144 1.95 0.64 -4.25
N GLY A 145 2.85 -0.36 -4.16
CA GLY A 145 4.23 -0.28 -4.65
C GLY A 145 5.24 0.35 -3.69
N PHE A 146 4.90 0.57 -2.43
CA PHE A 146 5.77 1.23 -1.45
C PHE A 146 7.20 0.63 -1.43
N TYR A 147 7.33 -0.69 -1.30
CA TYR A 147 8.63 -1.34 -1.25
C TYR A 147 9.33 -1.40 -2.61
N SER A 148 8.56 -1.51 -3.68
CA SER A 148 9.08 -1.42 -5.05
C SER A 148 9.76 -0.08 -5.30
N PHE A 149 9.09 1.05 -4.97
CA PHE A 149 9.67 2.38 -5.11
C PHE A 149 10.82 2.63 -4.12
N ALA A 150 10.77 2.04 -2.93
CA ALA A 150 11.87 2.09 -1.98
C ALA A 150 13.10 1.35 -2.49
N ALA A 151 12.94 0.22 -3.18
CA ALA A 151 14.03 -0.52 -3.81
C ALA A 151 14.64 0.27 -4.99
N GLU A 152 13.82 0.86 -5.85
CA GLU A 152 14.29 1.73 -6.93
C GLU A 152 15.09 2.93 -6.38
N LYS A 153 14.56 3.61 -5.37
CA LYS A 153 15.23 4.75 -4.70
C LYS A 153 16.60 4.38 -4.13
N ARG A 154 16.82 3.12 -3.75
CA ARG A 154 18.09 2.57 -3.27
C ARG A 154 19.04 2.14 -4.39
N GLY A 155 18.68 2.42 -5.64
CA GLY A 155 19.52 2.18 -6.81
C GLY A 155 19.45 0.77 -7.37
N ALA A 156 18.37 0.03 -7.11
CA ALA A 156 18.16 -1.26 -7.77
C ALA A 156 18.22 -1.09 -9.30
N LYS A 157 18.93 -2.00 -9.97
CA LYS A 157 19.10 -1.98 -11.43
C LYS A 157 17.79 -2.25 -12.18
N ARG A 158 16.94 -3.09 -11.58
CA ARG A 158 15.63 -3.47 -12.11
C ARG A 158 14.72 -3.80 -10.92
N VAL A 159 13.51 -3.32 -10.93
CA VAL A 159 12.48 -3.69 -9.95
C VAL A 159 11.25 -4.14 -10.72
N LEU A 160 10.73 -5.33 -10.38
CA LEU A 160 9.45 -5.83 -10.86
C LEU A 160 8.50 -5.95 -9.67
N ALA A 161 7.41 -5.20 -9.73
CA ALA A 161 6.27 -5.30 -8.80
C ALA A 161 5.28 -6.33 -9.34
N THR A 162 4.83 -7.25 -8.49
CA THR A 162 3.80 -8.22 -8.87
C THR A 162 2.68 -8.26 -7.83
N ASP A 163 1.46 -8.37 -8.31
CA ASP A 163 0.27 -8.60 -7.49
C ASP A 163 -0.81 -9.24 -8.38
N SER A 164 -1.77 -9.91 -7.77
CA SER A 164 -2.97 -10.40 -8.47
C SER A 164 -4.21 -10.10 -7.64
N PHE A 165 -4.24 -10.55 -6.40
CA PHE A 165 -5.41 -10.48 -5.54
C PHE A 165 -5.90 -9.04 -5.32
N VAL A 166 -5.00 -8.12 -5.00
CA VAL A 166 -5.35 -6.71 -4.76
C VAL A 166 -5.62 -5.99 -6.07
N TRP A 167 -4.77 -6.19 -7.08
CA TRP A 167 -4.91 -5.48 -8.36
C TRP A 167 -6.15 -5.87 -9.14
N GLN A 168 -6.65 -7.12 -8.97
CA GLN A 168 -7.90 -7.59 -9.57
C GLN A 168 -9.14 -7.28 -8.72
N SER A 169 -8.94 -6.81 -7.48
CA SER A 169 -10.06 -6.50 -6.58
C SER A 169 -10.88 -5.32 -7.11
N PRO A 170 -12.19 -5.45 -7.27
CA PRO A 170 -13.04 -4.34 -7.69
C PRO A 170 -13.11 -3.20 -6.66
N ASP A 171 -12.83 -3.50 -5.40
CA ASP A 171 -12.90 -2.54 -4.29
C ASP A 171 -11.59 -1.77 -4.08
N VAL A 172 -10.45 -2.30 -4.55
CA VAL A 172 -9.12 -1.71 -4.35
C VAL A 172 -8.48 -1.37 -5.69
N GLY A 173 -8.18 -2.38 -6.49
CA GLY A 173 -7.57 -2.24 -7.81
C GLY A 173 -6.11 -1.79 -7.78
N LYS A 174 -5.57 -1.56 -8.97
CA LYS A 174 -4.17 -1.17 -9.20
C LYS A 174 -3.93 0.36 -9.18
N GLY A 175 -5.01 1.14 -9.08
CA GLY A 175 -4.96 2.61 -9.27
C GLY A 175 -3.97 3.32 -8.34
N GLY A 176 -3.80 2.85 -7.09
CA GLY A 176 -2.81 3.41 -6.16
C GLY A 176 -1.37 3.25 -6.66
N PHE A 177 -1.01 2.05 -7.11
CA PHE A 177 0.30 1.77 -7.69
C PHE A 177 0.56 2.63 -8.94
N GLU A 178 -0.40 2.69 -9.86
CA GLU A 178 -0.27 3.45 -11.11
C GLU A 178 -0.12 4.95 -10.86
N LEU A 179 -0.90 5.50 -9.92
CA LEU A 179 -0.80 6.89 -9.52
C LEU A 179 0.57 7.20 -8.91
N ALA A 180 1.01 6.40 -7.94
CA ALA A 180 2.30 6.58 -7.29
C ALA A 180 3.45 6.46 -8.30
N ARG A 181 3.46 5.42 -9.15
CA ARG A 181 4.47 5.23 -10.20
C ARG A 181 4.57 6.42 -11.14
N ARG A 182 3.43 6.94 -11.60
CA ARG A 182 3.36 8.09 -12.49
C ARG A 182 3.93 9.36 -11.84
N VAL A 183 3.51 9.65 -10.62
CA VAL A 183 3.91 10.87 -9.90
C VAL A 183 5.39 10.84 -9.52
N LEU A 184 5.88 9.71 -9.05
CA LEU A 184 7.29 9.49 -8.72
C LEU A 184 8.18 9.38 -9.95
N LYS A 185 7.60 9.32 -11.17
CA LYS A 185 8.31 9.07 -12.43
C LYS A 185 9.15 7.79 -12.38
N SER A 186 8.65 6.80 -11.67
CA SER A 186 9.33 5.56 -11.40
C SER A 186 9.38 4.67 -12.63
N GLN A 187 10.47 3.93 -12.78
CA GLN A 187 10.72 2.95 -13.85
C GLN A 187 10.42 1.51 -13.38
N VAL A 188 9.82 1.35 -12.20
CA VAL A 188 9.39 0.04 -11.70
C VAL A 188 8.47 -0.63 -12.73
N GLU A 189 8.86 -1.83 -13.14
CA GLU A 189 8.04 -2.70 -13.99
C GLU A 189 6.91 -3.31 -13.17
N ASP A 190 5.82 -3.66 -13.81
CA ASP A 190 4.69 -4.31 -13.14
C ASP A 190 4.16 -5.49 -13.95
N MET A 191 3.72 -6.52 -13.23
CA MET A 191 3.07 -7.69 -13.80
C MET A 191 1.97 -8.21 -12.89
N GLU A 192 0.78 -8.38 -13.44
CA GLU A 192 -0.32 -9.04 -12.76
C GLU A 192 -0.14 -10.56 -12.84
N ILE A 193 0.25 -11.18 -11.72
CA ILE A 193 0.53 -12.62 -11.64
C ILE A 193 0.28 -13.12 -10.23
N ASP A 194 -0.33 -14.31 -10.12
CA ASP A 194 -0.48 -15.00 -8.83
C ASP A 194 0.86 -15.56 -8.32
N VAL A 195 1.05 -15.57 -7.01
CA VAL A 195 2.26 -16.11 -6.37
C VAL A 195 2.52 -17.56 -6.79
N LEU A 196 1.47 -18.37 -6.93
CA LEU A 196 1.57 -19.78 -7.33
C LEU A 196 1.94 -19.97 -8.80
N ASP A 197 1.84 -18.92 -9.59
CA ASP A 197 2.21 -18.89 -11.01
C ASP A 197 3.62 -18.36 -11.30
N LEU A 198 4.33 -17.91 -10.26
CA LEU A 198 5.71 -17.44 -10.39
C LEU A 198 6.62 -18.56 -10.94
N SER A 199 7.41 -18.21 -11.94
CA SER A 199 8.46 -19.10 -12.45
C SER A 199 9.57 -18.28 -13.14
N PRO A 200 10.80 -18.84 -13.27
CA PRO A 200 11.89 -18.16 -13.99
C PRO A 200 11.56 -17.81 -15.42
N GLU A 201 10.70 -18.60 -16.09
CA GLU A 201 10.29 -18.37 -17.48
C GLU A 201 9.34 -17.17 -17.60
N LYS A 202 8.50 -16.92 -16.57
CA LYS A 202 7.53 -15.83 -16.59
C LYS A 202 8.12 -14.50 -16.14
N VAL A 203 8.88 -14.50 -15.05
CA VAL A 203 9.36 -13.27 -14.42
C VAL A 203 10.89 -13.12 -14.43
N GLY A 204 11.63 -14.20 -14.62
CA GLY A 204 13.08 -14.25 -14.47
C GLY A 204 13.52 -14.60 -13.04
N VAL A 205 14.82 -14.45 -12.77
CA VAL A 205 15.43 -14.67 -11.46
C VAL A 205 15.97 -13.34 -10.93
N PHE A 206 15.74 -13.06 -9.66
CA PHE A 206 16.09 -11.78 -9.02
C PHE A 206 17.08 -11.97 -7.89
N ASP A 207 18.01 -11.02 -7.74
CA ASP A 207 18.97 -11.05 -6.63
C ASP A 207 18.29 -10.98 -5.27
N LEU A 208 17.25 -10.15 -5.15
CA LEU A 208 16.43 -9.97 -3.95
C LEU A 208 14.95 -10.18 -4.28
N VAL A 209 14.28 -11.00 -3.49
CA VAL A 209 12.82 -11.14 -3.54
C VAL A 209 12.24 -10.64 -2.22
N LEU A 210 11.20 -9.83 -2.31
CA LEU A 210 10.40 -9.36 -1.19
C LEU A 210 9.07 -10.12 -1.19
N LEU A 211 8.72 -10.77 -0.07
CA LEU A 211 7.43 -11.43 0.16
C LEU A 211 6.88 -10.92 1.49
N LEU A 212 6.23 -9.76 1.45
CA LEU A 212 5.88 -9.01 2.64
C LEU A 212 4.35 -8.98 2.82
N GLY A 213 3.87 -9.58 3.90
CA GLY A 213 2.44 -9.61 4.20
C GLY A 213 1.63 -10.58 3.34
N VAL A 214 2.25 -11.60 2.74
CA VAL A 214 1.60 -12.46 1.73
C VAL A 214 1.43 -13.90 2.23
N LEU A 215 2.43 -14.49 2.89
CA LEU A 215 2.46 -15.94 3.14
C LEU A 215 1.24 -16.45 3.92
N TYR A 216 0.77 -15.73 4.91
CA TYR A 216 -0.39 -16.12 5.73
C TYR A 216 -1.73 -16.08 4.98
N HIS A 217 -1.78 -15.41 3.81
CA HIS A 217 -2.91 -15.45 2.89
C HIS A 217 -2.87 -16.64 1.93
N MET A 218 -1.76 -17.39 1.87
CA MET A 218 -1.64 -18.50 0.94
C MET A 218 -2.33 -19.75 1.45
N ARG A 219 -3.24 -20.32 0.66
CA ARG A 219 -3.84 -21.65 0.95
C ARG A 219 -2.83 -22.79 0.76
N HIS A 220 -1.81 -22.57 -0.04
CA HIS A 220 -0.74 -23.52 -0.34
C HIS A 220 0.62 -22.89 -0.01
N PRO A 221 0.94 -22.64 1.29
CA PRO A 221 2.09 -21.85 1.67
C PRO A 221 3.43 -22.50 1.28
N LEU A 222 3.53 -23.82 1.31
CA LEU A 222 4.76 -24.52 0.85
C LEU A 222 4.97 -24.36 -0.66
N LEU A 223 3.91 -24.54 -1.46
CA LEU A 223 4.00 -24.33 -2.91
C LEU A 223 4.34 -22.86 -3.24
N ALA A 224 3.78 -21.89 -2.49
CA ALA A 224 4.14 -20.49 -2.65
C ALA A 224 5.65 -20.26 -2.40
N LEU A 225 6.21 -20.85 -1.35
CA LEU A 225 7.64 -20.74 -1.07
C LEU A 225 8.51 -21.44 -2.11
N ASP A 226 8.08 -22.58 -2.67
CA ASP A 226 8.78 -23.27 -3.78
C ASP A 226 8.83 -22.35 -5.02
N ARG A 227 7.72 -21.68 -5.34
CA ARG A 227 7.66 -20.70 -6.45
C ARG A 227 8.56 -19.50 -6.19
N VAL A 228 8.49 -18.93 -5.00
CA VAL A 228 9.35 -17.80 -4.59
C VAL A 228 10.83 -18.22 -4.64
N PHE A 229 11.17 -19.42 -4.14
CA PHE A 229 12.54 -19.93 -4.23
C PHE A 229 13.03 -20.05 -5.68
N SER A 230 12.17 -20.52 -6.60
CA SER A 230 12.54 -20.71 -8.00
C SER A 230 13.00 -19.40 -8.67
N VAL A 231 12.45 -18.26 -8.25
CA VAL A 231 12.74 -16.91 -8.80
C VAL A 231 13.72 -16.09 -7.94
N THR A 232 14.18 -16.65 -6.79
CA THR A 232 15.16 -16.01 -5.91
C THR A 232 16.57 -16.41 -6.30
N GLY A 233 17.42 -15.46 -6.67
CA GLY A 233 18.82 -15.70 -7.02
C GLY A 233 19.75 -15.71 -5.82
N LYS A 234 19.55 -14.83 -4.83
CA LYS A 234 20.43 -14.69 -3.67
C LYS A 234 19.69 -14.67 -2.34
N GLN A 235 18.73 -13.74 -2.17
CA GLN A 235 18.11 -13.47 -0.89
C GLN A 235 16.60 -13.31 -1.01
N LEU A 236 15.87 -13.83 -0.02
CA LEU A 236 14.47 -13.54 0.26
C LEU A 236 14.39 -12.71 1.54
N ILE A 237 13.58 -11.66 1.52
CA ILE A 237 13.05 -11.00 2.71
C ILE A 237 11.58 -11.39 2.81
N LEU A 238 11.24 -12.16 3.83
CA LEU A 238 9.89 -12.60 4.13
C LEU A 238 9.39 -11.88 5.37
N GLU A 239 8.24 -11.24 5.29
CA GLU A 239 7.49 -10.77 6.44
C GLU A 239 6.14 -11.48 6.49
N THR A 240 5.80 -12.06 7.65
CA THR A 240 4.56 -12.81 7.80
C THR A 240 3.99 -12.71 9.22
N HIS A 241 2.68 -12.94 9.31
CA HIS A 241 2.05 -13.23 10.59
C HIS A 241 2.55 -14.58 11.12
N VAL A 242 2.83 -14.63 12.41
CA VAL A 242 3.16 -15.83 13.17
C VAL A 242 2.24 -15.97 14.37
N ASP A 243 1.93 -17.22 14.73
CA ASP A 243 1.13 -17.56 15.91
C ASP A 243 1.78 -18.69 16.70
N MET A 244 1.16 -19.15 17.77
CA MET A 244 1.64 -20.25 18.61
C MET A 244 3.10 -20.06 19.08
N LEU A 245 3.43 -18.81 19.49
CA LEU A 245 4.81 -18.46 19.94
C LEU A 245 5.26 -19.25 21.17
N ASP A 246 4.34 -19.78 21.94
CA ASP A 246 4.56 -20.63 23.12
C ASP A 246 4.85 -22.09 22.76
N CYS A 247 4.58 -22.51 21.51
CA CYS A 247 4.78 -23.87 21.06
C CYS A 247 6.24 -24.12 20.68
N GLN A 248 6.90 -25.08 21.36
CA GLN A 248 8.33 -25.39 21.20
C GLN A 248 8.63 -26.38 20.05
N ARG A 249 7.67 -26.70 19.21
CA ARG A 249 7.83 -27.52 17.99
C ARG A 249 7.28 -26.77 16.79
N PRO A 250 7.71 -27.08 15.54
CA PRO A 250 7.09 -26.55 14.34
C PRO A 250 5.58 -26.82 14.35
N ALA A 251 4.77 -25.75 14.29
CA ALA A 251 3.31 -25.81 14.31
C ALA A 251 2.72 -24.60 13.56
N ALA A 252 1.49 -24.75 13.12
CA ALA A 252 0.75 -23.65 12.50
C ALA A 252 -0.70 -23.65 12.98
N ALA A 253 -1.21 -22.49 13.38
CA ALA A 253 -2.63 -22.26 13.54
C ALA A 253 -3.29 -22.19 12.15
N PHE A 254 -4.49 -22.79 12.05
CA PHE A 254 -5.33 -22.69 10.86
C PHE A 254 -6.54 -21.82 11.21
N TYR A 255 -6.80 -20.82 10.38
CA TYR A 255 -7.93 -19.92 10.52
C TYR A 255 -9.01 -20.30 9.50
N SER A 256 -10.16 -20.74 9.99
CA SER A 256 -11.25 -21.24 9.14
C SER A 256 -12.21 -20.15 8.68
N GLY A 257 -12.09 -18.94 9.25
CA GLY A 257 -13.00 -17.84 9.03
C GLY A 257 -12.34 -16.46 9.24
N ARG A 258 -12.83 -15.73 10.24
CA ARG A 258 -12.44 -14.34 10.49
C ARG A 258 -11.67 -14.15 11.80
N GLU A 259 -11.07 -15.22 12.29
CA GLU A 259 -10.40 -15.25 13.61
C GLU A 259 -9.20 -14.29 13.68
N LEU A 260 -8.48 -14.15 12.57
CA LEU A 260 -7.36 -13.21 12.47
C LEU A 260 -7.82 -11.90 11.83
N ASN A 261 -7.84 -10.82 12.63
CA ASN A 261 -8.13 -9.44 12.22
C ASN A 261 -9.48 -9.25 11.50
N ASN A 262 -10.46 -10.12 11.72
CA ASN A 262 -11.76 -10.12 11.03
C ASN A 262 -11.64 -10.24 9.49
N ASP A 263 -10.55 -10.82 9.00
CA ASP A 263 -10.25 -10.97 7.57
C ASP A 263 -10.33 -12.45 7.16
N PRO A 264 -11.27 -12.82 6.28
CA PRO A 264 -11.47 -14.21 5.85
C PRO A 264 -10.40 -14.71 4.87
N THR A 265 -9.46 -13.88 4.47
CA THR A 265 -8.37 -14.23 3.55
C THR A 265 -7.12 -14.74 4.27
N ASN A 266 -7.13 -14.70 5.59
CA ASN A 266 -6.06 -15.26 6.42
C ASN A 266 -6.28 -16.77 6.61
N TRP A 267 -5.27 -17.57 6.29
CA TRP A 267 -5.39 -19.04 6.36
C TRP A 267 -4.52 -19.66 7.44
N PHE A 268 -3.27 -19.18 7.59
CA PHE A 268 -2.30 -19.82 8.46
C PHE A 268 -1.51 -18.82 9.30
N GLY A 269 -1.28 -19.20 10.57
CA GLY A 269 -0.31 -18.56 11.46
C GLY A 269 0.76 -19.59 11.84
N PRO A 270 1.79 -19.82 11.02
CA PRO A 270 2.90 -20.71 11.40
C PRO A 270 3.71 -20.09 12.54
N ASN A 271 4.22 -20.90 13.47
CA ASN A 271 5.17 -20.39 14.44
C ASN A 271 6.57 -20.20 13.80
N PRO A 272 7.48 -19.48 14.46
CA PRO A 272 8.80 -19.20 13.89
C PRO A 272 9.59 -20.45 13.48
N LEU A 273 9.44 -21.54 14.21
CA LEU A 273 10.06 -22.83 13.90
C LEU A 273 9.47 -23.45 12.62
N ALA A 274 8.16 -23.34 12.44
CA ALA A 274 7.50 -23.79 11.23
C ALA A 274 7.90 -22.94 10.01
N VAL A 275 7.96 -21.60 10.14
CA VAL A 275 8.43 -20.72 9.05
C VAL A 275 9.84 -21.11 8.63
N LYS A 276 10.75 -21.30 9.60
CA LYS A 276 12.11 -21.74 9.31
C LYS A 276 12.13 -23.07 8.57
N GLY A 277 11.41 -24.08 9.07
CA GLY A 277 11.34 -25.40 8.42
C GLY A 277 10.73 -25.34 7.01
N MET A 278 9.73 -24.50 6.78
CA MET A 278 9.12 -24.29 5.46
C MET A 278 10.12 -23.66 4.48
N LEU A 279 10.89 -22.66 4.92
CA LEU A 279 11.94 -22.03 4.12
C LEU A 279 13.07 -23.03 3.79
N GLU A 280 13.51 -23.82 4.77
CA GLU A 280 14.52 -24.87 4.57
C GLU A 280 14.03 -25.94 3.57
N SER A 281 12.76 -26.35 3.68
CA SER A 281 12.13 -27.31 2.77
C SER A 281 12.05 -26.80 1.34
N ALA A 282 11.82 -25.49 1.14
CA ALA A 282 11.82 -24.86 -0.18
C ALA A 282 13.24 -24.73 -0.79
N GLY A 283 14.30 -24.92 0.01
CA GLY A 283 15.69 -24.88 -0.43
C GLY A 283 16.52 -23.71 0.08
N PHE A 284 15.92 -22.79 0.84
CA PHE A 284 16.66 -21.70 1.47
C PHE A 284 17.57 -22.21 2.57
N ARG A 285 18.68 -21.51 2.77
CA ARG A 285 19.67 -21.77 3.83
C ARG A 285 19.91 -20.48 4.61
N ASP A 286 20.67 -20.55 5.67
CA ASP A 286 21.13 -19.37 6.43
C ASP A 286 19.96 -18.42 6.78
N ILE A 287 18.91 -18.96 7.44
CA ILE A 287 17.68 -18.24 7.77
C ILE A 287 17.86 -17.47 9.08
N LYS A 288 17.62 -16.17 9.07
CA LYS A 288 17.75 -15.27 10.23
C LYS A 288 16.44 -14.54 10.49
N VAL A 289 16.04 -14.47 11.75
CA VAL A 289 15.00 -13.54 12.20
C VAL A 289 15.64 -12.17 12.38
N VAL A 290 15.15 -11.19 11.64
CA VAL A 290 15.69 -9.82 11.63
C VAL A 290 14.90 -8.91 12.55
N ASN A 291 13.58 -9.12 12.58
CA ASN A 291 12.69 -8.31 13.42
C ASN A 291 11.47 -9.11 13.87
N THR A 292 10.96 -8.71 15.02
CA THR A 292 9.69 -9.22 15.57
C THR A 292 8.91 -8.01 16.07
N SER A 293 7.65 -7.85 15.64
CA SER A 293 6.76 -6.86 16.24
C SER A 293 6.46 -7.22 17.70
N GLN A 294 5.93 -6.26 18.46
CA GLN A 294 5.41 -6.57 19.78
C GLN A 294 4.35 -7.67 19.67
N ALA A 295 4.52 -8.74 20.44
CA ALA A 295 3.57 -9.84 20.49
C ALA A 295 2.23 -9.38 21.11
N SER A 296 1.13 -9.91 20.58
CA SER A 296 -0.21 -9.78 21.14
C SER A 296 -0.72 -11.18 21.44
N GLY A 297 -0.67 -11.58 22.71
CA GLY A 297 -0.90 -12.98 23.11
C GLY A 297 0.15 -13.91 22.49
N THR A 298 -0.29 -14.91 21.72
CA THR A 298 0.58 -15.87 21.02
C THR A 298 0.97 -15.44 19.61
N CYS A 299 0.56 -14.25 19.17
CA CYS A 299 0.72 -13.77 17.79
C CYS A 299 1.73 -12.65 17.69
N ALA A 300 2.41 -12.55 16.55
CA ALA A 300 3.28 -11.43 16.19
C ALA A 300 3.39 -11.30 14.65
N ARG A 301 4.06 -10.24 14.19
CA ARG A 301 4.58 -10.14 12.83
C ARG A 301 6.09 -10.35 12.90
N MET A 302 6.65 -11.19 12.04
CA MET A 302 8.08 -11.48 12.05
C MET A 302 8.69 -11.32 10.66
N VAL A 303 9.92 -10.86 10.64
CA VAL A 303 10.73 -10.69 9.43
C VAL A 303 11.85 -11.71 9.44
N PHE A 304 11.93 -12.46 8.35
CA PHE A 304 12.96 -13.47 8.10
C PHE A 304 13.78 -13.06 6.88
N HIS A 305 15.09 -13.14 6.99
CA HIS A 305 15.98 -13.12 5.86
C HIS A 305 16.46 -14.54 5.60
N ALA A 306 16.37 -15.00 4.36
CA ALA A 306 16.78 -16.32 3.94
C ALA A 306 17.62 -16.23 2.67
N TRP A 307 18.68 -17.01 2.59
CA TRP A 307 19.60 -17.01 1.43
C TRP A 307 19.53 -18.35 0.71
N ARG A 308 19.81 -18.27 -0.58
CA ARG A 308 19.88 -19.44 -1.45
C ARG A 308 21.21 -20.18 -1.34
#